data_fc036f1708b6b72da2fb822ae1829fa2
#
_entry.id   fc036f1708b6b72da2fb822ae1829fa2
#
_cell.length_a   1.000
_cell.length_b   1.000
_cell.length_c   1.000
_cell.angle_alpha   90.00
_cell.angle_beta   90.00
_cell.angle_gamma   90.00
#
_symmetry.space_group_name_H-M   'P 1'
#
loop_
_entity.id
_entity.type
_entity.pdbx_description
1 polymer ?
#
loop_
_entity_poly.entity_id
_entity_poly.type
_entity_poly.pdbx_seq_one_letter_code
_entity_poly.pdbx_strand_id
1 'polypeptide(L)'
;MLVPVRVPLKHFRVIVKPFKLDDVVQALRRFPVRELTVGECRGYGRQKGHLELYEGSEYQITFLPKVRLEFVSSAFEHHAIVDSI
;
A
#
# COMPACT_ATOMS: atom_id res chain seq x y z
N MET A 1 27.51 -6.52 28.50
CA MET A 1 26.26 -7.25 28.31
C MET A 1 25.36 -6.43 27.38
N LEU A 2 24.93 -7.04 26.32
CA LEU A 2 24.05 -6.36 25.42
C LEU A 2 22.61 -6.50 25.88
N VAL A 3 21.96 -5.39 26.08
CA VAL A 3 20.54 -5.38 26.37
C VAL A 3 19.80 -5.40 25.04
N PRO A 4 18.94 -6.37 24.79
CA PRO A 4 18.19 -6.37 23.56
C PRO A 4 17.31 -5.13 23.47
N VAL A 5 17.49 -4.38 22.40
CA VAL A 5 16.65 -3.23 22.14
C VAL A 5 15.42 -3.75 21.41
N ARG A 6 14.28 -3.55 22.02
CA ARG A 6 13.03 -3.88 21.36
C ARG A 6 12.61 -2.71 20.51
N VAL A 7 12.63 -2.95 19.22
CA VAL A 7 12.12 -1.99 18.26
C VAL A 7 10.66 -2.36 17.97
N PRO A 8 9.71 -1.47 18.19
CA PRO A 8 8.34 -1.77 17.84
C PRO A 8 8.21 -1.95 16.33
N LEU A 9 7.57 -3.04 15.97
CA LEU A 9 7.32 -3.35 14.57
C LEU A 9 5.90 -2.95 14.21
N LYS A 10 5.75 -2.55 12.95
CA LYS A 10 4.46 -2.19 12.40
C LYS A 10 4.23 -2.95 11.11
N HIS A 11 3.02 -3.45 10.97
CA HIS A 11 2.59 -4.08 9.73
C HIS A 11 1.99 -3.02 8.83
N PHE A 12 2.46 -3.02 7.59
CA PHE A 12 2.00 -2.07 6.57
C PHE A 12 1.25 -2.83 5.49
N ARG A 13 0.17 -2.25 5.06
CA ARG A 13 -0.57 -2.72 3.90
C ARG A 13 -0.74 -1.55 2.95
N VAL A 14 -0.26 -1.72 1.74
CA VAL A 14 -0.32 -0.69 0.72
C VAL A 14 -1.04 -1.26 -0.50
N ILE A 15 -2.03 -0.55 -0.97
CA ILE A 15 -2.78 -0.96 -2.15
C ILE A 15 -2.56 0.10 -3.22
N VAL A 16 -2.04 -0.34 -4.34
CA VAL A 16 -1.66 0.58 -5.42
C VAL A 16 -2.17 0.04 -6.76
N LYS A 17 -2.21 0.91 -7.73
CA LYS A 17 -2.47 0.50 -9.11
C LYS A 17 -1.28 -0.35 -9.60
N PRO A 18 -1.52 -1.34 -10.46
CA PRO A 18 -0.45 -2.24 -10.90
C PRO A 18 0.78 -1.55 -11.46
N PHE A 19 0.60 -0.48 -12.20
CA PHE A 19 1.72 0.21 -12.82
C PHE A 19 2.62 0.95 -11.81
N LYS A 20 2.14 1.11 -10.59
CA LYS A 20 2.92 1.76 -9.52
C LYS A 20 3.77 0.79 -8.72
N LEU A 21 3.60 -0.50 -8.94
CA LEU A 21 4.26 -1.51 -8.11
C LEU A 21 5.78 -1.33 -8.07
N ASP A 22 6.39 -1.18 -9.23
CA ASP A 22 7.86 -1.07 -9.29
C ASP A 22 8.36 0.18 -8.57
N ASP A 23 7.66 1.28 -8.71
CA ASP A 23 8.04 2.51 -8.02
C ASP A 23 7.97 2.35 -6.50
N VAL A 24 6.93 1.68 -6.02
CA VAL A 24 6.77 1.44 -4.59
C VAL A 24 7.85 0.50 -4.06
N VAL A 25 8.15 -0.57 -4.78
CA VAL A 25 9.21 -1.49 -4.40
C VAL A 25 10.54 -0.77 -4.33
N GLN A 26 10.85 0.08 -5.30
CA GLN A 26 12.09 0.84 -5.30
C GLN A 26 12.16 1.79 -4.10
N ALA A 27 11.06 2.45 -3.79
CA ALA A 27 11.02 3.33 -2.63
C ALA A 27 11.23 2.57 -1.32
N LEU A 28 10.68 1.37 -1.21
CA LEU A 28 10.80 0.57 0.01
C LEU A 28 12.21 0.01 0.22
N ARG A 29 13.03 -0.06 -0.80
CA ARG A 29 14.40 -0.56 -0.66
C ARG A 29 15.28 0.28 0.26
N ARG A 30 14.86 1.48 0.56
CA ARG A 30 15.59 2.37 1.47
C ARG A 30 15.35 2.06 2.93
N PHE A 31 14.41 1.17 3.22
CA PHE A 31 13.97 0.92 4.58
C PHE A 31 14.21 -0.54 4.95
N PRO A 32 14.35 -0.83 6.24
CA PRO A 32 14.50 -2.21 6.72
C PRO A 32 13.15 -2.93 6.69
N VAL A 33 12.72 -3.28 5.51
CA VAL A 33 11.45 -3.95 5.27
C VAL A 33 11.64 -5.46 5.38
N ARG A 34 10.74 -6.11 6.10
CA ARG A 34 10.74 -7.56 6.27
C ARG A 34 9.45 -8.14 5.78
N GLU A 35 9.54 -9.38 5.33
CA GLU A 35 8.35 -10.17 4.96
C GLU A 35 7.47 -9.49 3.93
N LEU A 36 8.11 -8.89 2.93
CA LEU A 36 7.36 -8.26 1.87
C LEU A 36 6.66 -9.30 1.03
N THR A 37 5.35 -9.19 0.97
CA THR A 37 4.53 -10.00 0.09
C THR A 37 3.77 -9.11 -0.85
N VAL A 38 3.56 -9.61 -2.07
CA VAL A 38 2.84 -8.91 -3.10
C VAL A 38 1.76 -9.82 -3.61
N GLY A 39 0.54 -9.31 -3.66
CA GLY A 39 -0.59 -10.08 -4.15
C GLY A 39 -1.47 -9.22 -5.03
N GLU A 40 -2.14 -9.85 -5.93
CA GLU A 40 -3.15 -9.18 -6.72
C GLU A 40 -4.45 -9.14 -5.94
N CYS A 41 -5.14 -8.02 -6.06
CA CYS A 41 -6.46 -7.88 -5.48
C CYS A 41 -7.31 -7.02 -6.40
N ARG A 42 -8.60 -7.04 -6.16
CA ARG A 42 -9.52 -6.19 -6.87
C ARG A 42 -10.21 -5.30 -5.84
N GLY A 43 -10.11 -4.03 -6.08
CA GLY A 43 -10.80 -3.10 -5.25
C GLY A 43 -11.80 -2.32 -6.05
N TYR A 44 -12.89 -2.02 -5.41
CA TYR A 44 -13.73 -1.00 -5.96
C TYR A 44 -13.81 0.12 -4.94
N GLY A 45 -14.02 1.30 -5.43
CA GLY A 45 -14.16 2.42 -4.54
C GLY A 45 -14.64 3.60 -5.34
N ARG A 46 -15.08 4.58 -4.61
CA ARG A 46 -15.41 5.84 -5.21
C ARG A 46 -14.12 6.53 -5.57
N GLN A 47 -13.88 6.59 -6.85
CA GLN A 47 -12.80 7.44 -7.31
C GLN A 47 -13.41 8.79 -7.63
N LYS A 48 -12.86 9.78 -6.97
CA LYS A 48 -13.26 11.14 -7.20
C LYS A 48 -13.06 11.48 -8.67
N GLY A 49 -14.08 11.99 -9.30
CA GLY A 49 -14.01 12.29 -10.70
C GLY A 49 -14.68 11.26 -11.60
N HIS A 50 -14.80 10.03 -11.14
CA HIS A 50 -15.49 9.01 -11.93
C HIS A 50 -16.97 8.91 -11.59
N LEU A 51 -17.31 9.24 -10.37
CA LEU A 51 -18.69 9.14 -9.92
C LEU A 51 -19.59 10.20 -10.51
N GLU A 52 -19.02 11.32 -10.81
CA GLU A 52 -19.77 12.42 -11.41
C GLU A 52 -20.33 12.07 -12.78
N LEU A 53 -19.73 11.08 -13.40
CA LEU A 53 -20.13 10.64 -14.71
C LEU A 53 -21.32 9.71 -14.69
N TYR A 54 -21.68 9.23 -13.52
CA TYR A 54 -22.70 8.21 -13.39
C TYR A 54 -23.92 8.78 -12.70
N GLU A 55 -24.49 9.75 -13.29
CA GLU A 55 -25.75 10.28 -12.80
C GLU A 55 -26.84 9.29 -13.08
N GLY A 56 -27.65 9.06 -12.06
CA GLY A 56 -28.79 8.19 -12.19
C GLY A 56 -28.48 6.75 -11.85
N SER A 57 -29.15 5.87 -12.50
CA SER A 57 -29.19 4.46 -12.17
C SER A 57 -28.05 3.65 -12.78
N GLU A 58 -27.25 4.25 -13.60
CA GLU A 58 -26.24 3.54 -14.37
C GLU A 58 -24.97 3.30 -13.60
N TYR A 59 -25.09 3.04 -12.35
CA TYR A 59 -23.95 2.75 -11.50
C TYR A 59 -23.40 1.39 -11.88
N GLN A 60 -22.30 1.40 -12.55
CA GLN A 60 -21.55 0.16 -12.70
C GLN A 60 -20.47 0.10 -11.65
N ILE A 61 -20.58 -0.91 -10.81
CA ILE A 61 -19.52 -1.19 -9.87
C ILE A 61 -18.47 -1.98 -10.62
N THR A 62 -17.35 -1.33 -10.87
CA THR A 62 -16.25 -1.96 -11.55
C THR A 62 -15.17 -2.30 -10.53
N PHE A 63 -14.82 -3.58 -10.47
CA PHE A 63 -13.70 -4.02 -9.67
C PHE A 63 -12.42 -3.86 -10.49
N LEU A 64 -11.64 -2.87 -10.14
CA LEU A 64 -10.39 -2.61 -10.83
C LEU A 64 -9.27 -3.44 -10.24
N PRO A 65 -8.37 -3.95 -11.08
CA PRO A 65 -7.21 -4.66 -10.57
C PRO A 65 -6.33 -3.74 -9.75
N LYS A 66 -5.89 -4.24 -8.61
CA LYS A 66 -4.98 -3.54 -7.71
C LYS A 66 -3.91 -4.52 -7.26
N VAL A 67 -2.84 -3.98 -6.74
CA VAL A 67 -1.77 -4.76 -6.14
C VAL A 67 -1.68 -4.41 -4.68
N ARG A 68 -1.63 -5.43 -3.86
CA ARG A 68 -1.48 -5.28 -2.42
C ARG A 68 -0.07 -5.67 -2.02
N LEU A 69 0.61 -4.77 -1.36
CA LEU A 69 1.90 -5.05 -0.74
C LEU A 69 1.68 -5.09 0.77
N GLU A 70 2.22 -6.11 1.40
CA GLU A 70 2.21 -6.21 2.85
C GLU A 70 3.63 -6.45 3.33
N PHE A 71 4.02 -5.75 4.35
CA PHE A 71 5.35 -5.89 4.90
C PHE A 71 5.38 -5.41 6.34
N VAL A 72 6.47 -5.76 7.02
CA VAL A 72 6.72 -5.33 8.39
C VAL A 72 7.96 -4.47 8.40
N SER A 73 7.93 -3.39 9.14
CA SER A 73 9.08 -2.54 9.35
C SER A 73 9.01 -1.88 10.72
N SER A 74 10.05 -1.13 11.06
CA SER A 74 10.07 -0.40 12.32
C SER A 74 8.98 0.66 12.36
N ALA A 75 8.30 0.76 13.49
CA ALA A 75 7.32 1.81 13.69
C ALA A 75 7.93 3.20 13.64
N PHE A 76 9.23 3.32 13.92
CA PHE A 76 9.94 4.60 13.82
C PHE A 76 10.04 5.10 12.38
N GLU A 77 9.94 4.18 11.42
CA GLU A 77 10.02 4.53 10.00
C GLU A 77 8.67 4.85 9.38
N HIS A 78 7.62 4.86 10.18
CA HIS A 78 6.26 4.99 9.65
C HIS A 78 6.10 6.19 8.72
N HIS A 79 6.45 7.38 9.22
CA HIS A 79 6.25 8.60 8.44
C HIS A 79 7.12 8.63 7.20
N ALA A 80 8.36 8.19 7.34
CA ALA A 80 9.28 8.17 6.21
C ALA A 80 8.81 7.22 5.11
N ILE A 81 8.29 6.05 5.51
CA ILE A 81 7.76 5.07 4.55
C ILE A 81 6.53 5.63 3.85
N VAL A 82 5.59 6.17 4.61
CA VAL A 82 4.37 6.74 4.04
C VAL A 82 4.68 7.87 3.07
N ASP A 83 5.61 8.73 3.44
CA ASP A 83 5.99 9.85 2.58
C ASP A 83 6.71 9.40 1.31
N SER A 84 7.38 8.26 1.35
CA SER A 84 8.13 7.75 0.18
C SER A 84 7.23 7.09 -0.87
N ILE A 85 6.05 6.69 -0.48
CA ILE A 85 5.07 6.03 -1.36
C ILE A 85 4.09 7.07 -1.98
#